data_f439d278c2ca780c1e8ae56c75843c98
#
_entry.id   f439d278c2ca780c1e8ae56c75843c98
#
_cell.length_a   1.000
_cell.length_b   1.000
_cell.length_c   1.000
_cell.angle_alpha   90.00
_cell.angle_beta   90.00
_cell.angle_gamma   90.00
#
_symmetry.space_group_name_H-M   'P 1'
#
loop_
_entity.id
_entity.type
_entity.pdbx_description
1 polymer ?
#
loop_
_entity_poly.entity_id
_entity_poly.type
_entity_poly.pdbx_seq_one_letter_code
_entity_poly.pdbx_strand_id
1 'polypeptide(L)'
;MDRKQFIAGLVAFGASPTSVLAQQSEGDTHDARYTANEITQAGADFFGITTEAMAKAVQHVFGDLGEPDAYIKGDEGSGAFIIGLRYGSGFLIRKGAEPRKVYWKGPSIGFDFGGNAAKSFTLIYNLREDRRLFQRYPGVEGSIYFIAGLGVNYERSGGVTLAPIRSGVGFRAGANVQYQVYSDERDWFPL
;
A
#
# COMPACT_ATOMS: atom_id res chain seq x y z
N MET A 1 -32.22 5.24 -87.89
CA MET A 1 -31.50 6.47 -87.60
C MET A 1 -31.61 6.73 -86.17
N ASP A 2 -30.60 6.38 -85.47
CA ASP A 2 -30.66 5.86 -84.12
C ASP A 2 -29.98 6.76 -83.09
N ARG A 3 -30.65 7.00 -82.00
CA ARG A 3 -30.10 7.74 -80.89
C ARG A 3 -29.89 6.77 -79.74
N LYS A 4 -28.65 6.45 -79.48
CA LYS A 4 -28.19 5.72 -78.27
C LYS A 4 -28.09 6.69 -77.16
N GLN A 5 -28.83 6.41 -76.08
CA GLN A 5 -28.65 7.11 -74.83
C GLN A 5 -27.75 6.27 -73.87
N PHE A 6 -26.68 6.89 -73.49
CA PHE A 6 -25.78 6.35 -72.48
C PHE A 6 -26.32 6.70 -71.08
N ILE A 7 -26.61 5.70 -70.27
CA ILE A 7 -26.89 5.87 -68.88
C ILE A 7 -25.60 5.56 -68.12
N ALA A 8 -24.98 6.59 -67.49
CA ALA A 8 -23.86 6.44 -66.60
C ALA A 8 -24.35 6.07 -65.20
N GLY A 9 -24.06 4.85 -64.80
CA GLY A 9 -24.30 4.43 -63.40
C GLY A 9 -23.27 4.99 -62.50
N LEU A 10 -23.71 5.77 -61.50
CA LEU A 10 -22.89 6.29 -60.42
C LEU A 10 -22.80 5.22 -59.32
N VAL A 11 -21.64 4.59 -59.19
CA VAL A 11 -21.37 3.69 -58.07
C VAL A 11 -20.91 4.55 -56.90
N ALA A 12 -21.77 4.70 -55.91
CA ALA A 12 -21.42 5.32 -54.62
C ALA A 12 -20.62 4.31 -53.76
N PHE A 13 -19.34 4.57 -53.58
CA PHE A 13 -18.53 3.90 -52.61
C PHE A 13 -18.88 4.42 -51.21
N GLY A 14 -19.65 3.65 -50.45
CA GLY A 14 -19.91 3.90 -49.06
C GLY A 14 -18.63 3.58 -48.23
N ALA A 15 -17.94 4.61 -47.79
CA ALA A 15 -16.90 4.48 -46.80
C ALA A 15 -17.55 4.27 -45.44
N SER A 16 -17.51 3.05 -44.90
CA SER A 16 -17.87 2.77 -43.51
C SER A 16 -16.79 3.35 -42.62
N PRO A 17 -17.14 4.09 -41.57
CA PRO A 17 -16.16 4.49 -40.56
C PRO A 17 -15.77 3.24 -39.75
N THR A 18 -14.55 2.80 -39.92
CA THR A 18 -13.93 1.80 -39.05
C THR A 18 -13.82 2.42 -37.64
N SER A 19 -14.69 1.97 -36.75
CA SER A 19 -14.56 2.26 -35.31
C SER A 19 -13.27 1.63 -34.86
N VAL A 20 -12.24 2.45 -34.68
CA VAL A 20 -11.05 2.09 -33.90
C VAL A 20 -11.50 2.01 -32.46
N LEU A 21 -11.89 0.81 -32.05
CA LEU A 21 -11.98 0.48 -30.62
C LEU A 21 -10.57 0.66 -30.06
N ALA A 22 -10.39 1.72 -29.30
CA ALA A 22 -9.21 1.91 -28.49
C ALA A 22 -9.10 0.68 -27.58
N GLN A 23 -8.17 -0.21 -27.88
CA GLN A 23 -7.67 -1.18 -26.94
C GLN A 23 -7.04 -0.36 -25.81
N GLN A 24 -7.80 -0.18 -24.73
CA GLN A 24 -7.23 0.22 -23.46
C GLN A 24 -6.29 -0.90 -23.06
N SER A 25 -5.02 -0.57 -23.08
CA SER A 25 -3.94 -1.47 -22.70
C SER A 25 -4.12 -1.90 -21.24
N GLU A 26 -4.41 -3.17 -21.03
CA GLU A 26 -4.29 -3.83 -19.72
C GLU A 26 -2.83 -3.81 -19.19
N GLY A 27 -1.89 -3.22 -19.93
CA GLY A 27 -0.48 -3.10 -19.59
C GLY A 27 -0.15 -2.06 -18.51
N ASP A 28 -1.02 -1.07 -18.27
CA ASP A 28 -0.68 0.06 -17.39
C ASP A 28 -0.85 -0.22 -15.90
N THR A 29 -1.58 -1.27 -15.51
CA THR A 29 -1.80 -1.55 -14.08
C THR A 29 -0.67 -2.31 -13.42
N HIS A 30 0.14 -3.05 -14.16
CA HIS A 30 1.27 -3.79 -13.61
C HIS A 30 2.47 -2.88 -13.34
N ASP A 31 2.65 -1.82 -14.14
CA ASP A 31 3.74 -0.84 -13.99
C ASP A 31 3.52 0.12 -12.80
N ALA A 32 2.28 0.23 -12.31
CA ALA A 32 1.93 1.04 -11.15
C ALA A 32 2.19 0.35 -9.80
N ARG A 33 2.42 -0.97 -9.77
CA ARG A 33 2.68 -1.73 -8.55
C ARG A 33 4.17 -1.92 -8.31
N TYR A 34 4.51 -2.20 -7.06
CA TYR A 34 5.89 -2.46 -6.65
C TYR A 34 6.21 -3.95 -6.70
N THR A 35 7.30 -4.29 -7.36
CA THR A 35 7.85 -5.65 -7.37
C THR A 35 8.47 -6.02 -6.03
N ALA A 36 8.65 -7.33 -5.79
CA ALA A 36 9.29 -7.83 -4.58
C ALA A 36 10.71 -7.28 -4.39
N ASN A 37 11.47 -7.12 -5.47
CA ASN A 37 12.82 -6.57 -5.41
C ASN A 37 12.84 -5.09 -5.01
N GLU A 38 11.95 -4.27 -5.57
CA GLU A 38 11.82 -2.85 -5.21
C GLU A 38 11.46 -2.68 -3.72
N ILE A 39 10.50 -3.46 -3.23
CA ILE A 39 10.10 -3.42 -1.82
C ILE A 39 11.19 -3.96 -0.91
N THR A 40 11.87 -5.04 -1.28
CA THR A 40 12.98 -5.59 -0.50
C THR A 40 14.10 -4.57 -0.34
N GLN A 41 14.51 -3.93 -1.41
CA GLN A 41 15.57 -2.92 -1.37
C GLN A 41 15.14 -1.70 -0.55
N ALA A 42 13.95 -1.15 -0.82
CA ALA A 42 13.43 0.03 -0.10
C ALA A 42 13.27 -0.24 1.42
N GLY A 43 12.82 -1.43 1.79
CA GLY A 43 12.66 -1.82 3.19
C GLY A 43 14.01 -2.09 3.88
N ALA A 44 14.94 -2.79 3.22
CA ALA A 44 16.27 -3.06 3.76
C ALA A 44 17.04 -1.76 4.03
N ASP A 45 17.03 -0.84 3.08
CA ASP A 45 17.66 0.49 3.22
C ASP A 45 17.02 1.29 4.35
N PHE A 46 15.70 1.28 4.43
CA PHE A 46 14.96 2.00 5.48
C PHE A 46 15.26 1.46 6.88
N PHE A 47 15.23 0.14 7.06
CA PHE A 47 15.51 -0.48 8.37
C PHE A 47 17.01 -0.47 8.71
N GLY A 48 17.89 -0.44 7.72
CA GLY A 48 19.33 -0.63 7.89
C GLY A 48 19.67 -2.10 8.19
N ILE A 49 18.98 -3.04 7.55
CA ILE A 49 19.17 -4.49 7.67
C ILE A 49 19.62 -5.10 6.34
N THR A 50 19.98 -6.38 6.38
CA THR A 50 20.34 -7.08 5.15
C THR A 50 19.12 -7.28 4.23
N THR A 51 19.34 -7.26 2.92
CA THR A 51 18.30 -7.55 1.93
C THR A 51 17.72 -8.96 2.10
N GLU A 52 18.53 -9.94 2.57
CA GLU A 52 18.05 -11.30 2.85
C GLU A 52 17.00 -11.33 3.97
N ALA A 53 17.22 -10.59 5.07
CA ALA A 53 16.26 -10.53 6.17
C ALA A 53 14.94 -9.88 5.72
N MET A 54 15.03 -8.79 4.96
CA MET A 54 13.85 -8.12 4.40
C MET A 54 13.15 -8.98 3.36
N ALA A 55 13.88 -9.68 2.49
CA ALA A 55 13.32 -10.56 1.48
C ALA A 55 12.44 -11.66 2.07
N LYS A 56 12.81 -12.23 3.21
CA LYS A 56 11.98 -13.25 3.90
C LYS A 56 10.62 -12.70 4.31
N ALA A 57 10.57 -11.48 4.86
CA ALA A 57 9.32 -10.82 5.22
C ALA A 57 8.50 -10.46 3.97
N VAL A 58 9.15 -9.93 2.94
CA VAL A 58 8.51 -9.57 1.66
C VAL A 58 7.94 -10.81 0.97
N GLN A 59 8.68 -11.91 0.89
CA GLN A 59 8.21 -13.17 0.29
C GLN A 59 6.93 -13.69 0.97
N HIS A 60 6.86 -13.61 2.30
CA HIS A 60 5.67 -14.02 3.03
C HIS A 60 4.47 -13.15 2.65
N VAL A 61 4.60 -11.82 2.73
CA VAL A 61 3.51 -10.88 2.43
C VAL A 61 3.09 -10.95 0.96
N PHE A 62 4.05 -11.09 0.04
CA PHE A 62 3.76 -11.23 -1.40
C PHE A 62 3.09 -12.57 -1.73
N GLY A 63 3.41 -13.64 -0.99
CA GLY A 63 2.71 -14.91 -1.11
C GLY A 63 1.23 -14.82 -0.76
N ASP A 64 0.90 -14.01 0.24
CA ASP A 64 -0.47 -13.84 0.73
C ASP A 64 -1.26 -12.77 -0.05
N LEU A 65 -0.62 -11.65 -0.44
CA LEU A 65 -1.29 -10.45 -0.92
C LEU A 65 -0.84 -9.98 -2.32
N GLY A 66 0.26 -10.53 -2.86
CA GLY A 66 0.82 -10.11 -4.14
C GLY A 66 1.59 -8.79 -4.08
N GLU A 67 1.60 -8.05 -5.19
CA GLU A 67 2.31 -6.79 -5.36
C GLU A 67 1.53 -5.60 -4.78
N PRO A 68 2.14 -4.75 -3.92
CA PRO A 68 1.46 -3.59 -3.33
C PRO A 68 1.37 -2.40 -4.31
N ASP A 69 0.32 -1.59 -4.16
CA ASP A 69 0.12 -0.35 -4.90
C ASP A 69 0.98 0.80 -4.37
N ALA A 70 1.31 0.74 -3.08
CA ALA A 70 2.06 1.78 -2.37
C ALA A 70 2.73 1.21 -1.13
N TYR A 71 3.60 2.01 -0.52
CA TYR A 71 4.09 1.73 0.82
C TYR A 71 4.26 3.00 1.65
N ILE A 72 4.22 2.86 2.97
CA ILE A 72 4.56 3.93 3.92
C ILE A 72 5.86 3.55 4.61
N LYS A 73 6.77 4.51 4.75
CA LYS A 73 7.95 4.39 5.60
C LYS A 73 7.95 5.51 6.64
N GLY A 74 8.21 5.20 7.89
CA GLY A 74 8.24 6.17 8.96
C GLY A 74 8.53 5.58 10.33
N ASP A 75 8.50 6.42 11.32
CA ASP A 75 8.86 6.07 12.69
C ASP A 75 7.62 6.08 13.58
N GLU A 76 7.58 5.11 14.50
CA GLU A 76 6.57 4.99 15.55
C GLU A 76 7.23 5.27 16.91
N GLY A 77 6.54 6.00 17.77
CA GLY A 77 6.95 6.22 19.15
C GLY A 77 5.76 6.02 20.10
N SER A 78 6.02 5.52 21.29
CA SER A 78 5.06 5.56 22.39
C SER A 78 5.29 6.86 23.17
N GLY A 79 4.23 7.68 23.30
CA GLY A 79 4.30 8.89 24.11
C GLY A 79 4.42 8.53 25.59
N ALA A 80 5.41 9.06 26.28
CA ALA A 80 5.62 8.85 27.71
C ALA A 80 4.45 9.33 28.59
N PHE A 81 3.54 10.12 28.02
CA PHE A 81 2.41 10.73 28.72
C PHE A 81 1.08 9.99 28.57
N ILE A 82 0.95 9.06 27.62
CA ILE A 82 -0.29 8.31 27.39
C ILE A 82 0.05 6.83 27.33
N ILE A 83 -0.17 6.15 28.45
CA ILE A 83 0.01 4.71 28.56
C ILE A 83 -0.96 4.01 27.58
N GLY A 84 -0.41 3.13 26.75
CA GLY A 84 -1.22 2.29 25.87
C GLY A 84 -1.47 2.84 24.45
N LEU A 85 -0.88 3.99 24.08
CA LEU A 85 -0.98 4.54 22.73
C LEU A 85 0.40 4.68 22.06
N ARG A 86 0.44 4.39 20.77
CA ARG A 86 1.57 4.68 19.88
C ARG A 86 1.14 5.68 18.82
N TYR A 87 2.07 6.51 18.43
CA TYR A 87 1.93 7.48 17.37
C TYR A 87 3.04 7.27 16.36
N GLY A 88 2.72 7.41 15.10
CA GLY A 88 3.70 7.35 14.04
C GLY A 88 3.51 8.48 13.04
N SER A 89 4.57 8.74 12.31
CA SER A 89 4.53 9.63 11.16
C SER A 89 5.53 9.18 10.10
N GLY A 90 5.18 9.38 8.84
CA GLY A 90 6.00 8.94 7.74
C GLY A 90 5.55 9.54 6.42
N PHE A 91 5.94 8.86 5.35
CA PHE A 91 5.59 9.25 4.00
C PHE A 91 4.96 8.07 3.25
N LEU A 92 3.81 8.31 2.65
CA LEU A 92 3.20 7.46 1.64
C LEU A 92 3.97 7.64 0.34
N ILE A 93 4.42 6.54 -0.23
CA ILE A 93 5.20 6.49 -1.47
C ILE A 93 4.39 5.69 -2.51
N ARG A 94 4.14 6.32 -3.66
CA ARG A 94 3.50 5.69 -4.83
C ARG A 94 4.34 5.94 -6.07
N LYS A 95 4.32 5.00 -7.01
CA LYS A 95 4.98 5.21 -8.31
C LYS A 95 4.35 6.39 -9.04
N GLY A 96 5.17 7.27 -9.56
CA GLY A 96 4.74 8.43 -10.34
C GLY A 96 4.08 9.56 -9.54
N ALA A 97 4.13 9.53 -8.21
CA ALA A 97 3.59 10.57 -7.35
C ALA A 97 4.62 11.10 -6.34
N GLU A 98 4.47 12.34 -5.93
CA GLU A 98 5.29 12.92 -4.86
C GLU A 98 4.97 12.26 -3.51
N PRO A 99 5.99 12.05 -2.65
CA PRO A 99 5.80 11.51 -1.32
C PRO A 99 4.85 12.37 -0.48
N ARG A 100 3.80 11.76 0.07
CA ARG A 100 2.80 12.43 0.89
C ARG A 100 3.02 12.15 2.36
N LYS A 101 3.07 13.19 3.21
CA LYS A 101 3.15 13.06 4.66
C LYS A 101 1.87 12.43 5.20
N VAL A 102 2.04 11.44 6.09
CA VAL A 102 0.95 10.73 6.75
C VAL A 102 1.26 10.52 8.23
N TYR A 103 0.22 10.41 9.03
CA TYR A 103 0.29 10.15 10.46
C TYR A 103 -0.58 8.95 10.80
N TRP A 104 -0.23 8.25 11.88
CA TRP A 104 -1.08 7.17 12.40
C TRP A 104 -0.99 7.09 13.90
N LYS A 105 -2.03 6.52 14.49
CA LYS A 105 -2.11 6.21 15.92
C LYS A 105 -2.81 4.87 16.14
N GLY A 106 -2.54 4.25 17.27
CA GLY A 106 -3.16 2.99 17.64
C GLY A 106 -2.77 2.57 19.05
N PRO A 107 -3.36 1.46 19.55
CA PRO A 107 -2.96 0.94 20.84
C PRO A 107 -1.51 0.44 20.82
N SER A 108 -0.78 0.67 21.90
CA SER A 108 0.56 0.13 22.13
C SER A 108 0.47 -0.95 23.20
N ILE A 109 0.21 -2.18 22.80
CA ILE A 109 0.22 -3.29 23.74
C ILE A 109 1.59 -3.97 23.66
N GLY A 110 2.32 -3.98 24.79
CA GLY A 110 3.63 -4.64 24.88
C GLY A 110 4.85 -3.81 24.45
N PHE A 111 4.71 -2.51 24.25
CA PHE A 111 5.86 -1.62 24.14
C PHE A 111 6.51 -1.47 25.51
N ASP A 112 7.79 -1.81 25.61
CA ASP A 112 8.57 -1.51 26.82
C ASP A 112 8.62 0.00 27.02
N PHE A 113 8.46 0.41 28.29
CA PHE A 113 8.60 1.78 28.76
C PHE A 113 10.06 2.26 28.60
N GLY A 114 10.44 2.64 27.42
CA GLY A 114 11.80 3.07 27.19
C GLY A 114 11.93 3.76 25.84
N GLY A 115 11.31 4.90 25.64
CA GLY A 115 11.63 5.94 24.67
C GLY A 115 12.16 5.58 23.26
N ASN A 116 12.08 4.33 22.85
CA ASN A 116 12.66 3.84 21.63
C ASN A 116 11.66 3.99 20.48
N ALA A 117 12.03 4.81 19.51
CA ALA A 117 11.34 4.87 18.23
C ALA A 117 11.52 3.53 17.50
N ALA A 118 10.41 2.92 17.08
CA ALA A 118 10.43 1.77 16.19
C ALA A 118 10.22 2.25 14.76
N LYS A 119 10.89 1.60 13.81
CA LYS A 119 10.65 1.86 12.39
C LYS A 119 9.46 1.02 11.91
N SER A 120 8.62 1.61 11.07
CA SER A 120 7.46 0.97 10.46
C SER A 120 7.51 1.13 8.94
N PHE A 121 7.39 0.01 8.24
CA PHE A 121 7.33 -0.07 6.79
C PHE A 121 6.04 -0.81 6.39
N THR A 122 5.03 -0.08 5.93
CA THR A 122 3.70 -0.63 5.69
C THR A 122 3.42 -0.77 4.20
N LEU A 123 3.20 -1.99 3.73
CA LEU A 123 2.74 -2.26 2.36
C LEU A 123 1.24 -2.01 2.26
N ILE A 124 0.79 -1.45 1.13
CA ILE A 124 -0.61 -1.04 0.94
C ILE A 124 -1.14 -1.66 -0.35
N TYR A 125 -2.32 -2.25 -0.24
CA TYR A 125 -3.01 -2.96 -1.31
C TYR A 125 -4.40 -2.39 -1.55
N ASN A 126 -4.81 -2.32 -2.80
CA ASN A 126 -6.12 -1.81 -3.25
C ASN A 126 -6.36 -0.32 -2.93
N LEU A 127 -5.29 0.46 -2.86
CA LEU A 127 -5.35 1.91 -2.63
C LEU A 127 -5.56 2.65 -3.97
N ARG A 128 -6.80 2.83 -4.37
CA ARG A 128 -7.13 3.57 -5.60
C ARG A 128 -6.86 5.07 -5.48
N GLU A 129 -7.15 5.65 -4.33
CA GLU A 129 -7.00 7.07 -4.03
C GLU A 129 -6.43 7.25 -2.62
N ASP A 130 -5.52 8.20 -2.43
CA ASP A 130 -4.83 8.43 -1.15
C ASP A 130 -5.77 8.71 0.01
N ARG A 131 -6.90 9.42 -0.24
CA ARG A 131 -7.90 9.71 0.80
C ARG A 131 -8.50 8.47 1.43
N ARG A 132 -8.52 7.34 0.72
CA ARG A 132 -9.01 6.06 1.25
C ARG A 132 -8.09 5.43 2.29
N LEU A 133 -6.86 5.93 2.40
CA LEU A 133 -5.96 5.56 3.48
C LEU A 133 -6.43 6.09 4.84
N PHE A 134 -7.08 7.27 4.86
CA PHE A 134 -7.40 7.98 6.11
C PHE A 134 -8.67 7.45 6.76
N GLN A 135 -8.52 6.34 7.49
CA GLN A 135 -9.58 5.65 8.22
C GLN A 135 -8.98 4.74 9.30
N ARG A 136 -9.86 4.07 10.06
CA ARG A 136 -9.45 3.06 11.03
C ARG A 136 -9.30 1.70 10.34
N TYR A 137 -8.19 1.03 10.63
CA TYR A 137 -7.87 -0.30 10.15
C TYR A 137 -7.78 -1.27 11.33
N PRO A 138 -8.79 -2.09 11.58
CA PRO A 138 -8.70 -3.18 12.54
C PRO A 138 -7.73 -4.24 12.04
N GLY A 139 -7.00 -4.86 12.98
CA GLY A 139 -6.15 -6.01 12.70
C GLY A 139 -6.96 -7.23 12.29
N VAL A 140 -6.41 -8.04 11.42
CA VAL A 140 -6.97 -9.32 11.03
C VAL A 140 -6.53 -10.37 12.06
N GLU A 141 -7.48 -11.09 12.64
CA GLU A 141 -7.18 -12.14 13.61
C GLU A 141 -6.26 -13.22 13.02
N GLY A 142 -5.28 -13.66 13.82
CA GLY A 142 -4.32 -14.69 13.40
C GLY A 142 -3.26 -14.26 12.39
N SER A 143 -3.21 -12.98 12.02
CA SER A 143 -2.27 -12.45 11.01
C SER A 143 -1.00 -11.82 11.60
N ILE A 144 -0.54 -12.28 12.76
CA ILE A 144 0.69 -11.78 13.37
C ILE A 144 1.82 -12.78 13.14
N TYR A 145 2.87 -12.34 12.48
CA TYR A 145 4.01 -13.16 12.11
C TYR A 145 5.32 -12.52 12.58
N PHE A 146 6.30 -13.38 12.91
CA PHE A 146 7.68 -12.95 13.21
C PHE A 146 8.62 -13.59 12.20
N ILE A 147 9.21 -12.77 11.36
CA ILE A 147 10.02 -13.22 10.23
C ILE A 147 11.35 -12.48 10.23
N ALA A 148 12.44 -13.21 10.43
CA ALA A 148 13.81 -12.66 10.41
C ALA A 148 14.02 -11.42 11.32
N GLY A 149 13.37 -11.41 12.53
CA GLY A 149 13.46 -10.28 13.45
C GLY A 149 12.51 -9.13 13.18
N LEU A 150 11.66 -9.24 12.17
CA LEU A 150 10.61 -8.29 11.83
C LEU A 150 9.25 -8.82 12.26
N GLY A 151 8.42 -7.94 12.81
CA GLY A 151 7.00 -8.21 13.08
C GLY A 151 6.16 -7.81 11.88
N VAL A 152 5.28 -8.70 11.43
CA VAL A 152 4.33 -8.46 10.34
C VAL A 152 2.92 -8.71 10.86
N ASN A 153 1.97 -7.86 10.52
CA ASN A 153 0.55 -8.11 10.75
C ASN A 153 -0.28 -7.56 9.59
N TYR A 154 -1.54 -8.02 9.47
CA TYR A 154 -2.46 -7.50 8.46
C TYR A 154 -3.58 -6.70 9.12
N GLU A 155 -3.98 -5.63 8.45
CA GLU A 155 -5.05 -4.73 8.85
C GLU A 155 -5.93 -4.44 7.63
N ARG A 156 -7.26 -4.42 7.79
CA ARG A 156 -8.16 -4.22 6.65
C ARG A 156 -9.30 -3.27 6.98
N SER A 157 -9.59 -2.36 6.04
CA SER A 157 -10.76 -1.49 6.12
C SER A 157 -11.16 -0.98 4.74
N GLY A 158 -12.45 -0.88 4.47
CA GLY A 158 -12.98 -0.26 3.25
C GLY A 158 -12.43 -0.85 1.94
N GLY A 159 -12.03 -2.12 1.91
CA GLY A 159 -11.42 -2.78 0.76
C GLY A 159 -9.91 -2.54 0.60
N VAL A 160 -9.31 -1.66 1.41
CA VAL A 160 -7.86 -1.47 1.49
C VAL A 160 -7.27 -2.45 2.49
N THR A 161 -6.13 -3.07 2.15
CA THR A 161 -5.37 -3.93 3.05
C THR A 161 -4.01 -3.31 3.32
N LEU A 162 -3.60 -3.30 4.58
CA LEU A 162 -2.30 -2.86 5.03
C LEU A 162 -1.52 -4.07 5.57
N ALA A 163 -0.22 -4.11 5.31
CA ALA A 163 0.71 -5.06 5.88
C ALA A 163 1.88 -4.31 6.54
N PRO A 164 1.71 -3.82 7.77
CA PRO A 164 2.79 -3.20 8.52
C PRO A 164 3.90 -4.21 8.85
N ILE A 165 5.12 -3.86 8.47
CA ILE A 165 6.36 -4.55 8.83
C ILE A 165 7.10 -3.63 9.80
N ARG A 166 7.47 -4.13 10.99
CA ARG A 166 8.08 -3.33 12.04
C ARG A 166 9.37 -3.95 12.54
N SER A 167 10.37 -3.10 12.79
CA SER A 167 11.58 -3.48 13.51
C SER A 167 11.47 -3.02 14.97
N GLY A 168 12.05 -3.78 15.87
CA GLY A 168 12.14 -3.40 17.28
C GLY A 168 11.67 -4.49 18.22
N VAL A 169 12.27 -4.50 19.40
CA VAL A 169 12.00 -5.45 20.46
C VAL A 169 10.72 -5.01 21.18
N GLY A 170 9.73 -5.84 21.24
CA GLY A 170 8.50 -5.54 21.99
C GLY A 170 7.23 -6.14 21.42
N PHE A 171 7.34 -6.85 20.31
CA PHE A 171 6.23 -7.65 19.79
C PHE A 171 6.05 -8.90 20.66
N ARG A 172 5.42 -8.75 21.83
CA ARG A 172 5.00 -9.93 22.60
C ARG A 172 3.67 -10.40 22.06
N ALA A 173 3.67 -11.64 21.58
CA ALA A 173 2.47 -12.35 21.18
C ALA A 173 1.41 -12.27 22.28
N GLY A 174 0.21 -11.77 21.98
CA GLY A 174 -0.91 -11.86 22.91
C GLY A 174 -1.98 -10.78 22.83
N ALA A 175 -1.87 -9.77 21.99
CA ALA A 175 -2.91 -8.76 21.93
C ALA A 175 -3.73 -8.85 20.65
N ASN A 176 -4.88 -9.49 20.74
CA ASN A 176 -5.85 -9.65 19.64
C ASN A 176 -6.59 -8.35 19.26
N VAL A 177 -6.21 -7.21 19.82
CA VAL A 177 -6.86 -5.93 19.52
C VAL A 177 -5.81 -4.96 19.00
N GLN A 178 -5.45 -5.12 17.75
CA GLN A 178 -4.66 -4.13 17.04
C GLN A 178 -5.57 -3.39 16.06
N TYR A 179 -5.50 -2.08 16.11
CA TYR A 179 -6.03 -1.25 15.04
C TYR A 179 -5.10 -0.06 14.86
N GLN A 180 -5.10 0.50 13.67
CA GLN A 180 -4.45 1.76 13.37
C GLN A 180 -5.45 2.73 12.77
N VAL A 181 -5.31 4.01 13.11
CA VAL A 181 -6.04 5.10 12.46
C VAL A 181 -5.02 5.93 11.72
N TYR A 182 -5.20 6.06 10.41
CA TYR A 182 -4.38 6.92 9.56
C TYR A 182 -5.06 8.26 9.35
N SER A 183 -4.26 9.34 9.32
CA SER A 183 -4.71 10.72 9.07
C SER A 183 -3.69 11.50 8.25
N ASP A 184 -4.12 12.54 7.58
CA ASP A 184 -3.27 13.51 6.86
C ASP A 184 -2.79 14.65 7.75
N GLU A 185 -3.42 14.81 8.92
CA GLU A 185 -3.04 15.78 9.94
C GLU A 185 -2.57 15.09 11.22
N ARG A 186 -1.71 15.80 11.96
CA ARG A 186 -1.24 15.33 13.26
C ARG A 186 -2.34 15.51 14.31
N ASP A 187 -2.90 14.40 14.75
CA ASP A 187 -3.89 14.36 15.81
C ASP A 187 -3.34 13.67 17.06
N TRP A 188 -3.24 14.42 18.16
CA TRP A 188 -2.73 13.96 19.44
C TRP A 188 -3.82 13.46 20.40
N PHE A 189 -5.10 13.65 20.06
CA PHE A 189 -6.18 13.24 20.93
C PHE A 189 -6.32 11.72 20.92
N PRO A 190 -6.46 11.10 22.12
CA PRO A 190 -6.87 9.70 22.19
C PRO A 190 -8.22 9.53 21.50
N LEU A 191 -8.46 8.38 20.96
CA LEU A 191 -9.59 7.97 20.14
C LEU A 191 -10.94 8.17 20.80
#